data_f63768ad283802741aa09b5272e0c50c
#
_entry.id   f63768ad283802741aa09b5272e0c50c
#
_cell.length_a   1.000
_cell.length_b   1.000
_cell.length_c   1.000
_cell.angle_alpha   90.00
_cell.angle_beta   90.00
_cell.angle_gamma   90.00
#
_symmetry.space_group_name_H-M   'P 1'
#
loop_
_entity.id
_entity.type
_entity.pdbx_description
1 polymer ?
#
loop_
_entity_poly.entity_id
_entity_poly.type
_entity_poly.pdbx_seq_one_letter_code
_entity_poly.pdbx_strand_id
1 'polypeptide(L)'
;EWGVSAAMYVQAMLYAAAIADRTINDCFKWSLSPENAQEAADLIRKYTNEREMDRWAATLNALPHVDPRQKGSEWFGVKNAFSILADPNVRARMNLSPSDPRLIDPKRMVLRGDTVYVLSKPRRDGGVAGNAGIFVSLLLDTFQEACQDLAFDKASGSRGKIEPPARFVLDELSNIEKWPGLRNAITQGGGNGYQLIIVEQSRQQMADEKDGYGKAVEQTVWENCHRIMLKGVSADETLKWWIGQIGTHHRT
;
A
#
# COMPACT_ATOMS: atom_id res chain seq x y z
N GLU A 1 -9.02 13.77 9.62
CA GLU A 1 -10.09 14.31 8.72
C GLU A 1 -9.53 14.78 7.37
N TRP A 2 -8.43 15.55 7.33
CA TRP A 2 -7.86 16.09 6.08
C TRP A 2 -7.38 15.02 5.08
N GLY A 3 -6.89 13.88 5.56
CA GLY A 3 -6.46 12.78 4.71
C GLY A 3 -7.60 12.10 3.95
N VAL A 4 -8.79 12.07 4.52
CA VAL A 4 -9.98 11.45 3.89
C VAL A 4 -10.46 12.31 2.70
N SER A 5 -10.49 13.64 2.85
CA SER A 5 -10.89 14.55 1.78
C SER A 5 -9.92 14.47 0.60
N ALA A 6 -8.60 14.49 0.85
CA ALA A 6 -7.59 14.36 -0.20
C ALA A 6 -7.70 13.03 -0.96
N ALA A 7 -7.98 11.93 -0.26
CA ALA A 7 -8.16 10.61 -0.88
C ALA A 7 -9.32 10.60 -1.88
N MET A 8 -10.44 11.26 -1.57
CA MET A 8 -11.58 11.35 -2.49
C MET A 8 -11.23 12.07 -3.80
N TYR A 9 -10.48 13.17 -3.72
CA TYR A 9 -10.04 13.90 -4.92
C TYR A 9 -9.08 13.07 -5.77
N VAL A 10 -8.10 12.41 -5.13
CA VAL A 10 -7.15 11.51 -5.81
C VAL A 10 -7.90 10.37 -6.50
N GLN A 11 -8.84 9.74 -5.81
CA GLN A 11 -9.65 8.64 -6.33
C GLN A 11 -10.48 9.08 -7.54
N ALA A 12 -11.13 10.25 -7.45
CA ALA A 12 -11.91 10.79 -8.56
C ALA A 12 -11.04 11.10 -9.79
N MET A 13 -9.83 11.64 -9.61
CA MET A 13 -8.91 11.90 -10.71
C MET A 13 -8.39 10.61 -11.36
N LEU A 14 -8.04 9.61 -10.55
CA LEU A 14 -7.61 8.30 -11.07
C LEU A 14 -8.74 7.61 -11.85
N TYR A 15 -9.97 7.65 -11.34
CA TYR A 15 -11.14 7.13 -12.03
C TYR A 15 -11.38 7.86 -13.35
N ALA A 16 -11.33 9.20 -13.36
CA ALA A 16 -11.48 9.99 -14.59
C ALA A 16 -10.44 9.61 -15.66
N ALA A 17 -9.19 9.38 -15.21
CA ALA A 17 -8.13 8.94 -16.11
C ALA A 17 -8.43 7.56 -16.69
N ALA A 18 -8.86 6.62 -15.88
CA ALA A 18 -9.16 5.26 -16.30
C ALA A 18 -10.31 5.19 -17.33
N ILE A 19 -11.44 5.89 -17.09
CA ILE A 19 -12.59 5.83 -17.99
C ILE A 19 -12.42 6.61 -19.29
N ALA A 20 -11.50 7.60 -19.30
CA ALA A 20 -11.27 8.47 -20.45
C ALA A 20 -9.98 8.15 -21.22
N ASP A 21 -9.35 7.01 -20.94
CA ASP A 21 -8.05 6.59 -21.51
C ASP A 21 -6.97 7.69 -21.38
N ARG A 22 -6.96 8.30 -20.20
CA ARG A 22 -5.95 9.28 -19.81
C ARG A 22 -4.81 8.61 -19.06
N THR A 23 -3.74 9.34 -18.88
CA THR A 23 -2.50 8.81 -18.31
C THR A 23 -2.21 9.37 -16.92
N ILE A 24 -1.24 8.81 -16.24
CA ILE A 24 -0.76 9.34 -14.97
C ILE A 24 -0.19 10.78 -15.12
N ASN A 25 0.27 11.15 -16.31
CA ASN A 25 0.67 12.52 -16.59
C ASN A 25 -0.50 13.50 -16.49
N ASP A 26 -1.68 13.09 -16.93
CA ASP A 26 -2.90 13.89 -16.81
C ASP A 26 -3.29 14.04 -15.34
N CYS A 27 -3.24 12.95 -14.56
CA CYS A 27 -3.47 13.01 -13.12
C CYS A 27 -2.50 13.97 -12.41
N PHE A 28 -1.21 13.91 -12.77
CA PHE A 28 -0.23 14.85 -12.23
C PHE A 28 -0.57 16.30 -12.60
N LYS A 29 -0.91 16.58 -13.86
CA LYS A 29 -1.33 17.91 -14.34
C LYS A 29 -2.55 18.42 -13.55
N TRP A 30 -3.55 17.57 -13.32
CA TRP A 30 -4.74 17.92 -12.54
C TRP A 30 -4.41 18.19 -11.08
N SER A 31 -3.44 17.49 -10.50
CA SER A 31 -3.03 17.68 -9.10
C SER A 31 -2.35 19.03 -8.81
N LEU A 32 -1.91 19.76 -9.83
CA LEU A 32 -1.21 21.03 -9.65
C LEU A 32 -2.10 22.13 -9.08
N SER A 33 -3.39 22.15 -9.45
CA SER A 33 -4.36 23.07 -8.87
C SER A 33 -5.79 22.53 -8.97
N PRO A 34 -6.71 23.00 -8.10
CA PRO A 34 -8.14 22.64 -8.17
C PRO A 34 -8.78 22.98 -9.52
N GLU A 35 -8.34 24.07 -10.12
CA GLU A 35 -8.84 24.54 -11.42
C GLU A 35 -8.48 23.55 -12.54
N ASN A 36 -7.28 22.99 -12.49
CA ASN A 36 -6.85 21.96 -13.44
C ASN A 36 -7.66 20.65 -13.29
N ALA A 37 -8.07 20.31 -12.06
CA ALA A 37 -8.84 19.11 -11.78
C ALA A 37 -10.28 19.16 -12.32
N GLN A 38 -10.76 20.30 -12.76
CA GLN A 38 -12.08 20.42 -13.40
C GLN A 38 -12.17 19.59 -14.68
N GLU A 39 -11.07 19.47 -15.45
CA GLU A 39 -11.03 18.56 -16.59
C GLU A 39 -11.41 17.12 -16.21
N ALA A 40 -10.92 16.64 -15.06
CA ALA A 40 -11.27 15.30 -14.56
C ALA A 40 -12.76 15.19 -14.23
N ALA A 41 -13.37 16.23 -13.63
CA ALA A 41 -14.81 16.25 -13.36
C ALA A 41 -15.64 16.20 -14.65
N ASP A 42 -15.23 16.94 -15.66
CA ASP A 42 -15.92 16.95 -16.96
C ASP A 42 -15.81 15.61 -17.69
N LEU A 43 -14.66 14.93 -17.58
CA LEU A 43 -14.48 13.58 -18.12
C LEU A 43 -15.39 12.57 -17.42
N ILE A 44 -15.51 12.62 -16.09
CA ILE A 44 -16.45 11.75 -15.35
C ILE A 44 -17.86 11.94 -15.87
N ARG A 45 -18.35 13.17 -15.99
CA ARG A 45 -19.69 13.45 -16.50
C ARG A 45 -19.91 13.03 -17.96
N LYS A 46 -18.87 13.11 -18.76
CA LYS A 46 -18.95 12.74 -20.18
C LYS A 46 -19.02 11.23 -20.40
N TYR A 47 -18.28 10.46 -19.59
CA TYR A 47 -18.10 9.03 -19.84
C TYR A 47 -18.88 8.12 -18.89
N THR A 48 -19.54 8.68 -17.86
CA THR A 48 -20.35 7.88 -16.94
C THR A 48 -21.74 8.48 -16.71
N ASN A 49 -22.75 7.60 -16.54
CA ASN A 49 -24.13 7.97 -16.22
C ASN A 49 -24.51 7.56 -14.79
N GLU A 50 -23.56 7.08 -14.00
CA GLU A 50 -23.80 6.61 -12.63
C GLU A 50 -23.93 7.78 -11.66
N ARG A 51 -25.02 7.82 -10.89
CA ARG A 51 -25.28 8.88 -9.90
C ARG A 51 -24.17 9.02 -8.85
N GLU A 52 -23.51 7.93 -8.50
CA GLU A 52 -22.43 7.95 -7.50
C GLU A 52 -21.19 8.65 -8.06
N MET A 53 -20.87 8.39 -9.31
CA MET A 53 -19.75 9.04 -10.01
C MET A 53 -20.01 10.52 -10.26
N ASP A 54 -21.25 10.92 -10.43
CA ASP A 54 -21.64 12.33 -10.53
C ASP A 54 -21.33 13.12 -9.26
N ARG A 55 -21.41 12.46 -8.08
CA ARG A 55 -20.97 13.05 -6.81
C ARG A 55 -19.45 13.32 -6.80
N TRP A 56 -18.64 12.44 -7.35
CA TRP A 56 -17.19 12.65 -7.46
C TRP A 56 -16.87 13.84 -8.36
N ALA A 57 -17.55 13.94 -9.50
CA ALA A 57 -17.44 15.10 -10.38
C ALA A 57 -17.87 16.40 -9.69
N ALA A 58 -18.98 16.37 -8.95
CA ALA A 58 -19.46 17.52 -8.20
C ALA A 58 -18.48 17.95 -7.11
N THR A 59 -17.86 16.98 -6.41
CA THR A 59 -16.85 17.26 -5.37
C THR A 59 -15.61 17.95 -5.96
N LEU A 60 -15.10 17.49 -7.11
CA LEU A 60 -14.00 18.15 -7.80
C LEU A 60 -14.37 19.57 -8.25
N ASN A 61 -15.58 19.77 -8.76
CA ASN A 61 -16.04 21.08 -9.23
C ASN A 61 -16.35 22.09 -8.12
N ALA A 62 -16.69 21.62 -6.93
CA ALA A 62 -16.99 22.51 -5.80
C ALA A 62 -15.70 23.17 -5.24
N LEU A 63 -14.57 22.48 -5.31
CA LEU A 63 -13.35 22.90 -4.64
C LEU A 63 -12.78 24.27 -5.07
N PRO A 64 -12.80 24.69 -6.35
CA PRO A 64 -12.36 26.02 -6.73
C PRO A 64 -13.15 27.16 -6.07
N HIS A 65 -14.39 26.88 -5.64
CA HIS A 65 -15.34 27.85 -5.08
C HIS A 65 -15.33 27.91 -3.55
N VAL A 66 -14.55 27.07 -2.89
CA VAL A 66 -14.39 27.03 -1.43
C VAL A 66 -13.47 28.16 -0.97
N ASP A 67 -13.58 28.56 0.32
CA ASP A 67 -12.68 29.54 0.92
C ASP A 67 -11.20 29.23 0.64
N PRO A 68 -10.38 30.24 0.27
CA PRO A 68 -8.99 30.02 -0.14
C PRO A 68 -8.12 29.28 0.90
N ARG A 69 -8.39 29.47 2.20
CA ARG A 69 -7.63 28.79 3.26
C ARG A 69 -8.00 27.32 3.34
N GLN A 70 -9.28 27.02 3.28
CA GLN A 70 -9.79 25.65 3.27
C GLN A 70 -9.31 24.92 2.00
N LYS A 71 -9.47 25.55 0.83
CA LYS A 71 -8.98 25.03 -0.46
C LYS A 71 -7.50 24.67 -0.41
N GLY A 72 -6.66 25.58 0.12
CA GLY A 72 -5.22 25.35 0.25
C GLY A 72 -4.87 24.14 1.11
N SER A 73 -5.57 23.99 2.25
CA SER A 73 -5.35 22.88 3.18
C SER A 73 -5.77 21.53 2.57
N GLU A 74 -6.95 21.46 1.95
CA GLU A 74 -7.46 20.24 1.32
C GLU A 74 -6.59 19.82 0.13
N TRP A 75 -6.21 20.81 -0.71
CA TRP A 75 -5.40 20.53 -1.89
C TRP A 75 -3.94 20.19 -1.60
N PHE A 76 -3.43 20.59 -0.42
CA PHE A 76 -2.10 20.19 0.02
C PHE A 76 -1.95 18.67 0.09
N GLY A 77 -2.96 17.98 0.60
CA GLY A 77 -2.98 16.51 0.64
C GLY A 77 -2.93 15.88 -0.76
N VAL A 78 -3.65 16.44 -1.73
CA VAL A 78 -3.62 16.00 -3.14
C VAL A 78 -2.25 16.20 -3.74
N LYS A 79 -1.66 17.39 -3.60
CA LYS A 79 -0.29 17.67 -4.08
C LYS A 79 0.74 16.73 -3.47
N ASN A 80 0.60 16.43 -2.20
CA ASN A 80 1.51 15.50 -1.51
C ASN A 80 1.38 14.08 -2.05
N ALA A 81 0.15 13.59 -2.27
CA ALA A 81 -0.09 12.27 -2.86
C ALA A 81 0.55 12.11 -4.24
N PHE A 82 0.51 13.14 -5.07
CA PHE A 82 1.11 13.14 -6.41
C PHE A 82 2.54 13.68 -6.47
N SER A 83 3.16 14.05 -5.34
CA SER A 83 4.48 14.69 -5.30
C SER A 83 5.59 13.86 -5.96
N ILE A 84 5.51 12.54 -5.83
CA ILE A 84 6.47 11.62 -6.46
C ILE A 84 6.44 11.69 -7.98
N LEU A 85 5.31 12.05 -8.56
CA LEU A 85 5.14 12.24 -9.99
C LEU A 85 5.77 13.55 -10.51
N ALA A 86 6.32 14.38 -9.62
CA ALA A 86 7.12 15.55 -10.05
C ALA A 86 8.38 15.12 -10.80
N ASP A 87 8.93 13.92 -10.51
CA ASP A 87 10.04 13.35 -11.27
C ASP A 87 9.55 12.81 -12.63
N PRO A 88 10.04 13.37 -13.76
CA PRO A 88 9.67 12.89 -15.09
C PRO A 88 10.03 11.43 -15.34
N ASN A 89 11.11 10.93 -14.73
CA ASN A 89 11.54 9.53 -14.91
C ASN A 89 10.54 8.57 -14.23
N VAL A 90 9.99 8.97 -13.07
CA VAL A 90 8.94 8.19 -12.38
C VAL A 90 7.69 8.15 -13.26
N ARG A 91 7.25 9.33 -13.76
CA ARG A 91 6.08 9.39 -14.65
C ARG A 91 6.26 8.53 -15.91
N ALA A 92 7.40 8.59 -16.55
CA ALA A 92 7.68 7.79 -17.74
C ALA A 92 7.60 6.28 -17.48
N ARG A 93 8.03 5.84 -16.29
CA ARG A 93 7.95 4.42 -15.89
C ARG A 93 6.53 3.98 -15.51
N MET A 94 5.71 4.89 -15.01
CA MET A 94 4.32 4.62 -14.66
C MET A 94 3.35 4.72 -15.84
N ASN A 95 3.79 5.33 -16.93
CA ASN A 95 2.96 5.59 -18.12
C ASN A 95 3.24 4.55 -19.22
N LEU A 96 3.20 3.28 -18.85
CA LEU A 96 3.41 2.18 -19.79
C LEU A 96 2.10 1.83 -20.51
N SER A 97 2.21 1.40 -21.76
CA SER A 97 1.07 0.83 -22.51
C SER A 97 0.59 -0.46 -21.82
N PRO A 98 -0.71 -0.76 -21.83
CA PRO A 98 -1.25 -2.03 -21.32
C PRO A 98 -0.59 -3.29 -21.94
N SER A 99 -0.01 -3.17 -23.14
CA SER A 99 0.72 -4.24 -23.80
C SER A 99 2.23 -4.26 -23.52
N ASP A 100 2.74 -3.35 -22.69
CA ASP A 100 4.18 -3.29 -22.39
C ASP A 100 4.62 -4.52 -21.59
N PRO A 101 5.64 -5.26 -22.04
CA PRO A 101 6.11 -6.47 -21.36
C PRO A 101 6.71 -6.22 -19.98
N ARG A 102 6.99 -4.97 -19.63
CA ARG A 102 7.47 -4.57 -18.29
C ARG A 102 6.36 -4.39 -17.27
N LEU A 103 5.09 -4.43 -17.71
CA LEU A 103 3.97 -4.37 -16.77
C LEU A 103 3.95 -5.62 -15.88
N ILE A 104 3.81 -5.36 -14.60
CA ILE A 104 3.60 -6.41 -13.60
C ILE A 104 2.14 -6.84 -13.66
N ASP A 105 1.91 -8.13 -13.94
CA ASP A 105 0.61 -8.77 -13.82
C ASP A 105 0.66 -9.74 -12.63
N PRO A 106 0.22 -9.35 -11.44
CA PRO A 106 0.34 -10.14 -10.23
C PRO A 106 -0.35 -11.50 -10.32
N LYS A 107 -1.55 -11.58 -10.90
CA LYS A 107 -2.29 -12.85 -11.03
C LYS A 107 -1.50 -13.84 -11.90
N ARG A 108 -1.02 -13.39 -13.05
CA ARG A 108 -0.23 -14.21 -13.94
C ARG A 108 1.09 -14.65 -13.30
N MET A 109 1.74 -13.76 -12.56
CA MET A 109 3.01 -14.08 -11.88
C MET A 109 2.81 -15.11 -10.77
N VAL A 110 1.75 -14.97 -9.96
CA VAL A 110 1.40 -15.96 -8.92
C VAL A 110 1.13 -17.32 -9.55
N LEU A 111 0.34 -17.41 -10.63
CA LEU A 111 0.03 -18.65 -11.32
C LEU A 111 1.25 -19.33 -11.93
N ARG A 112 2.24 -18.56 -12.37
CA ARG A 112 3.50 -19.08 -12.94
C ARG A 112 4.53 -19.45 -11.89
N GLY A 113 4.36 -19.04 -10.64
CA GLY A 113 5.34 -19.19 -9.58
C GLY A 113 6.56 -18.27 -9.77
N ASP A 114 6.38 -17.12 -10.39
CA ASP A 114 7.45 -16.14 -10.59
C ASP A 114 7.92 -15.54 -9.26
N THR A 115 9.16 -15.02 -9.22
CA THR A 115 9.72 -14.33 -8.07
C THR A 115 9.97 -12.87 -8.40
N VAL A 116 9.49 -11.96 -7.53
CA VAL A 116 9.73 -10.52 -7.62
C VAL A 116 10.68 -10.10 -6.52
N TYR A 117 11.79 -9.48 -6.88
CA TYR A 117 12.73 -8.87 -5.94
C TYR A 117 12.50 -7.37 -5.90
N VAL A 118 12.12 -6.85 -4.73
CA VAL A 118 11.90 -5.43 -4.50
C VAL A 118 13.04 -4.90 -3.64
N LEU A 119 13.83 -3.98 -4.19
CA LEU A 119 14.91 -3.32 -3.49
C LEU A 119 14.51 -1.87 -3.21
N SER A 120 14.43 -1.50 -1.95
CA SER A 120 14.14 -0.14 -1.52
C SER A 120 15.24 0.38 -0.61
N LYS A 121 15.49 1.69 -0.65
CA LYS A 121 16.34 2.34 0.34
C LYS A 121 15.55 2.53 1.63
N PRO A 122 16.21 2.44 2.79
CA PRO A 122 15.56 2.77 4.07
C PRO A 122 14.92 4.15 4.04
N ARG A 123 13.81 4.30 4.74
CA ARG A 123 13.13 5.58 4.92
C ARG A 123 14.09 6.58 5.58
N ARG A 124 14.26 7.75 5.00
CA ARG A 124 15.05 8.83 5.62
C ARG A 124 14.10 9.77 6.35
N ASP A 125 14.41 10.10 7.59
CA ASP A 125 13.65 11.05 8.38
C ASP A 125 13.46 12.37 7.62
N GLY A 126 12.21 12.77 7.43
CA GLY A 126 11.80 14.12 7.02
C GLY A 126 11.98 14.53 5.57
N GLY A 127 12.36 13.67 4.64
CA GLY A 127 12.60 14.05 3.24
C GLY A 127 11.51 13.60 2.25
N VAL A 128 11.15 14.48 1.31
CA VAL A 128 10.25 14.21 0.17
C VAL A 128 10.75 13.02 -0.71
N ALA A 129 12.01 12.65 -0.57
CA ALA A 129 12.61 11.49 -1.25
C ALA A 129 12.16 10.12 -0.71
N GLY A 130 11.32 10.09 0.34
CA GLY A 130 10.87 8.87 1.01
C GLY A 130 9.63 8.19 0.40
N ASN A 131 9.02 8.73 -0.63
CA ASN A 131 7.75 8.21 -1.16
C ASN A 131 7.86 6.91 -1.99
N ALA A 132 9.06 6.36 -2.15
CA ALA A 132 9.23 5.05 -2.81
C ALA A 132 8.50 3.91 -2.06
N GLY A 133 8.34 4.03 -0.75
CA GLY A 133 7.62 3.08 0.07
C GLY A 133 6.13 2.93 -0.31
N ILE A 134 5.49 4.00 -0.76
CA ILE A 134 4.11 3.94 -1.29
C ILE A 134 3.99 2.90 -2.41
N PHE A 135 4.98 2.82 -3.31
CA PHE A 135 4.96 1.83 -4.39
C PHE A 135 5.18 0.41 -3.87
N VAL A 136 5.98 0.26 -2.81
CA VAL A 136 6.15 -1.05 -2.15
C VAL A 136 4.83 -1.48 -1.52
N SER A 137 4.16 -0.60 -0.78
CA SER A 137 2.85 -0.90 -0.20
C SER A 137 1.81 -1.23 -1.26
N LEU A 138 1.72 -0.43 -2.32
CA LEU A 138 0.81 -0.68 -3.44
C LEU A 138 1.09 -2.02 -4.13
N LEU A 139 2.35 -2.35 -4.33
CA LEU A 139 2.76 -3.63 -4.92
C LEU A 139 2.34 -4.80 -4.02
N LEU A 140 2.56 -4.69 -2.70
CA LEU A 140 2.16 -5.71 -1.73
C LEU A 140 0.64 -5.88 -1.72
N ASP A 141 -0.13 -4.79 -1.69
CA ASP A 141 -1.60 -4.83 -1.75
C ASP A 141 -2.07 -5.51 -3.06
N THR A 142 -1.50 -5.13 -4.20
CA THR A 142 -1.89 -5.70 -5.51
C THR A 142 -1.60 -7.20 -5.59
N PHE A 143 -0.47 -7.67 -5.05
CA PHE A 143 -0.17 -9.10 -4.98
C PHE A 143 -1.07 -9.82 -3.97
N GLN A 144 -1.40 -9.19 -2.84
CA GLN A 144 -2.34 -9.75 -1.86
C GLN A 144 -3.73 -9.91 -2.47
N GLU A 145 -4.24 -8.89 -3.15
CA GLU A 145 -5.52 -8.96 -3.87
C GLU A 145 -5.52 -10.04 -4.95
N ALA A 146 -4.45 -10.13 -5.72
CA ALA A 146 -4.30 -11.19 -6.72
C ALA A 146 -4.38 -12.59 -6.10
N CYS A 147 -3.75 -12.79 -4.94
CA CYS A 147 -3.83 -14.05 -4.21
C CYS A 147 -5.25 -14.33 -3.72
N GLN A 148 -5.95 -13.32 -3.19
CA GLN A 148 -7.34 -13.44 -2.75
C GLN A 148 -8.27 -13.80 -3.91
N ASP A 149 -8.17 -13.07 -5.02
CA ASP A 149 -8.98 -13.31 -6.21
C ASP A 149 -8.77 -14.73 -6.75
N LEU A 150 -7.52 -15.17 -6.86
CA LEU A 150 -7.19 -16.52 -7.32
C LEU A 150 -7.68 -17.61 -6.34
N ALA A 151 -7.67 -17.34 -5.04
CA ALA A 151 -8.19 -18.26 -4.03
C ALA A 151 -9.70 -18.46 -4.16
N PHE A 152 -10.44 -17.42 -4.53
CA PHE A 152 -11.90 -17.46 -4.72
C PHE A 152 -12.34 -17.77 -6.14
N ASP A 153 -11.42 -17.77 -7.11
CA ASP A 153 -11.75 -18.09 -8.50
C ASP A 153 -12.02 -19.59 -8.68
N LYS A 154 -13.29 -19.93 -8.85
CA LYS A 154 -13.74 -21.29 -9.10
C LYS A 154 -13.17 -21.88 -10.41
N ALA A 155 -12.85 -21.04 -11.38
CA ALA A 155 -12.31 -21.47 -12.67
C ALA A 155 -10.86 -21.95 -12.56
N SER A 156 -10.11 -21.47 -11.57
CA SER A 156 -8.74 -21.91 -11.28
C SER A 156 -8.66 -23.29 -10.61
N GLY A 157 -9.80 -23.87 -10.24
CA GLY A 157 -9.86 -25.15 -9.50
C GLY A 157 -9.42 -25.01 -8.05
N SER A 158 -9.17 -23.79 -7.56
CA SER A 158 -8.77 -23.55 -6.17
C SER A 158 -9.91 -23.88 -5.22
N ARG A 159 -9.56 -24.50 -4.11
CA ARG A 159 -10.53 -24.85 -3.03
C ARG A 159 -10.55 -23.79 -1.93
N GLY A 160 -10.54 -22.51 -2.28
CA GLY A 160 -10.49 -21.40 -1.34
C GLY A 160 -9.06 -20.96 -0.96
N LYS A 161 -8.01 -21.54 -1.56
CA LYS A 161 -6.61 -21.13 -1.37
C LYS A 161 -5.74 -21.50 -2.55
N ILE A 162 -4.65 -20.78 -2.73
CA ILE A 162 -3.66 -21.03 -3.77
C ILE A 162 -2.73 -22.17 -3.34
N GLU A 163 -2.42 -23.10 -4.25
CA GLU A 163 -1.44 -24.17 -4.04
C GLU A 163 -0.55 -24.31 -5.29
N PRO A 164 0.78 -24.23 -5.14
CA PRO A 164 1.53 -23.94 -3.91
C PRO A 164 1.30 -22.50 -3.42
N PRO A 165 1.46 -22.24 -2.10
CA PRO A 165 1.18 -20.92 -1.54
C PRO A 165 2.16 -19.87 -2.04
N ALA A 166 1.65 -18.67 -2.36
CA ALA A 166 2.50 -17.51 -2.63
C ALA A 166 3.25 -17.12 -1.33
N ARG A 167 4.47 -16.62 -1.46
CA ARG A 167 5.29 -16.25 -0.30
C ARG A 167 5.78 -14.83 -0.36
N PHE A 168 5.48 -14.06 0.69
CA PHE A 168 5.95 -12.70 0.88
C PHE A 168 7.08 -12.73 1.91
N VAL A 169 8.29 -12.36 1.50
CA VAL A 169 9.45 -12.24 2.39
C VAL A 169 9.71 -10.76 2.60
N LEU A 170 9.44 -10.27 3.81
CA LEU A 170 9.46 -8.86 4.19
C LEU A 170 10.63 -8.63 5.16
N ASP A 171 11.77 -8.26 4.60
CA ASP A 171 12.99 -8.02 5.36
C ASP A 171 13.06 -6.55 5.79
N GLU A 172 13.26 -6.33 7.09
CA GLU A 172 13.28 -5.00 7.73
C GLU A 172 12.08 -4.12 7.35
N LEU A 173 10.89 -4.71 7.36
CA LEU A 173 9.67 -4.06 6.88
C LEU A 173 9.40 -2.70 7.55
N SER A 174 9.66 -2.57 8.86
CA SER A 174 9.51 -1.31 9.59
C SER A 174 10.44 -0.20 9.09
N ASN A 175 11.56 -0.53 8.46
CA ASN A 175 12.52 0.44 7.92
C ASN A 175 12.19 0.91 6.51
N ILE A 176 11.38 0.16 5.76
CA ILE A 176 11.07 0.46 4.37
C ILE A 176 9.83 1.34 4.29
N GLU A 177 8.69 0.83 4.69
CA GLU A 177 7.41 1.55 4.66
C GLU A 177 6.41 0.85 5.56
N LYS A 178 5.48 1.64 6.14
CA LYS A 178 4.35 1.08 6.86
C LYS A 178 3.32 0.55 5.85
N TRP A 179 3.27 -0.75 5.66
CA TRP A 179 2.24 -1.38 4.84
C TRP A 179 0.92 -1.44 5.61
N PRO A 180 -0.11 -0.63 5.25
CA PRO A 180 -1.38 -0.60 5.98
C PRO A 180 -2.11 -1.94 5.96
N GLY A 181 -1.93 -2.73 4.90
CA GLY A 181 -2.51 -4.06 4.71
C GLY A 181 -1.92 -5.16 5.59
N LEU A 182 -0.79 -4.94 6.27
CA LEU A 182 -0.06 -5.97 7.01
C LEU A 182 -0.93 -6.76 7.99
N ARG A 183 -1.76 -6.09 8.79
CA ARG A 183 -2.63 -6.74 9.77
C ARG A 183 -3.61 -7.72 9.12
N ASN A 184 -4.24 -7.28 8.03
CA ASN A 184 -5.18 -8.11 7.26
C ASN A 184 -4.44 -9.27 6.58
N ALA A 185 -3.26 -9.01 6.04
CA ALA A 185 -2.44 -10.02 5.41
C ALA A 185 -2.06 -11.16 6.37
N ILE A 186 -1.70 -10.84 7.61
CA ILE A 186 -1.36 -11.83 8.64
C ILE A 186 -2.58 -12.67 9.01
N THR A 187 -3.73 -12.07 9.20
CA THR A 187 -4.93 -12.76 9.65
C THR A 187 -5.60 -13.60 8.56
N GLN A 188 -5.44 -13.24 7.30
CA GLN A 188 -6.12 -13.88 6.17
C GLN A 188 -5.21 -14.79 5.33
N GLY A 189 -3.87 -14.64 5.46
CA GLY A 189 -2.91 -15.29 4.56
C GLY A 189 -3.05 -16.80 4.48
N GLY A 190 -3.18 -17.46 5.64
CA GLY A 190 -3.33 -18.93 5.69
C GLY A 190 -4.59 -19.43 4.99
N GLY A 191 -5.70 -18.71 5.08
CA GLY A 191 -6.95 -19.04 4.39
C GLY A 191 -6.88 -18.84 2.88
N ASN A 192 -6.16 -17.83 2.41
CA ASN A 192 -6.07 -17.48 0.99
C ASN A 192 -4.89 -18.15 0.25
N GLY A 193 -4.07 -18.93 0.96
CA GLY A 193 -2.93 -19.63 0.35
C GLY A 193 -1.74 -18.73 0.09
N TYR A 194 -1.48 -17.73 0.94
CA TYR A 194 -0.21 -17.04 0.96
C TYR A 194 0.42 -17.02 2.36
N GLN A 195 1.72 -16.94 2.43
CA GLN A 195 2.53 -16.99 3.62
C GLN A 195 3.38 -15.74 3.74
N LEU A 196 3.47 -15.19 4.96
CA LEU A 196 4.36 -14.09 5.25
C LEU A 196 5.55 -14.56 6.08
N ILE A 197 6.74 -14.13 5.69
CA ILE A 197 7.97 -14.22 6.48
C ILE A 197 8.39 -12.78 6.77
N ILE A 198 8.30 -12.38 8.02
CA ILE A 198 8.61 -11.02 8.47
C ILE A 198 9.89 -11.08 9.28
N VAL A 199 10.89 -10.31 8.87
CA VAL A 199 12.17 -10.17 9.56
C VAL A 199 12.27 -8.77 10.13
N GLU A 200 12.50 -8.69 11.45
CA GLU A 200 12.60 -7.42 12.18
C GLU A 200 13.79 -7.46 13.15
N GLN A 201 14.39 -6.32 13.40
CA GLN A 201 15.53 -6.21 14.32
C GLN A 201 15.09 -6.29 15.78
N SER A 202 13.93 -5.74 16.12
CA SER A 202 13.37 -5.79 17.47
C SER A 202 11.86 -5.57 17.51
N ARG A 203 11.22 -6.08 18.59
CA ARG A 203 9.82 -5.81 18.88
C ARG A 203 9.54 -4.32 19.08
N GLN A 204 10.43 -3.63 19.77
CA GLN A 204 10.29 -2.21 20.09
C GLN A 204 10.22 -1.38 18.81
N GLN A 205 11.04 -1.69 17.81
CA GLN A 205 11.00 -1.02 16.52
C GLN A 205 9.64 -1.19 15.83
N MET A 206 9.11 -2.41 15.82
CA MET A 206 7.77 -2.65 15.26
C MET A 206 6.67 -1.97 16.08
N ALA A 207 6.79 -1.95 17.41
CA ALA A 207 5.79 -1.36 18.31
C ALA A 207 5.84 0.18 18.38
N ASP A 208 6.85 0.83 17.81
CA ASP A 208 6.96 2.28 17.80
C ASP A 208 5.78 2.91 17.03
N GLU A 209 5.12 3.90 17.67
CA GLU A 209 3.92 4.53 17.10
C GLU A 209 4.27 5.48 15.94
N LYS A 210 5.45 6.07 15.99
CA LYS A 210 5.89 7.04 14.99
C LYS A 210 6.59 6.38 13.80
N ASP A 211 7.58 5.54 14.08
CA ASP A 211 8.46 4.98 13.06
C ASP A 211 8.19 3.49 12.78
N GLY A 212 7.53 2.77 13.68
CA GLY A 212 7.06 1.40 13.51
C GLY A 212 5.58 1.30 13.13
N TYR A 213 4.99 0.16 13.41
CA TYR A 213 3.59 -0.18 13.12
C TYR A 213 2.63 0.13 14.28
N GLY A 214 3.16 0.44 15.46
CA GLY A 214 2.41 0.62 16.67
C GLY A 214 2.11 -0.70 17.41
N LYS A 215 1.82 -0.58 18.70
CA LYS A 215 1.63 -1.74 19.61
C LYS A 215 0.53 -2.69 19.16
N ALA A 216 -0.57 -2.20 18.60
CA ALA A 216 -1.70 -3.04 18.21
C ALA A 216 -1.35 -3.97 17.02
N VAL A 217 -0.57 -3.49 16.05
CA VAL A 217 -0.12 -4.32 14.92
C VAL A 217 0.98 -5.27 15.38
N GLU A 218 1.93 -4.79 16.17
CA GLU A 218 2.99 -5.62 16.77
C GLU A 218 2.39 -6.81 17.55
N GLN A 219 1.38 -6.56 18.38
CA GLN A 219 0.69 -7.62 19.11
C GLN A 219 0.02 -8.62 18.17
N THR A 220 -0.63 -8.16 17.10
CA THR A 220 -1.25 -9.03 16.09
C THR A 220 -0.20 -9.94 15.43
N VAL A 221 0.97 -9.41 15.09
CA VAL A 221 2.10 -10.18 14.54
C VAL A 221 2.53 -11.27 15.52
N TRP A 222 2.74 -10.88 16.79
CA TRP A 222 3.17 -11.82 17.82
C TRP A 222 2.17 -12.95 18.09
N GLU A 223 0.89 -12.66 18.09
CA GLU A 223 -0.14 -13.66 18.41
C GLU A 223 -0.40 -14.63 17.26
N ASN A 224 -0.20 -14.20 16.01
CA ASN A 224 -0.57 -14.97 14.83
C ASN A 224 0.62 -15.59 14.06
N CYS A 225 1.87 -15.26 14.40
CA CYS A 225 3.04 -15.76 13.70
C CYS A 225 3.81 -16.79 14.54
N HIS A 226 4.37 -17.81 13.88
CA HIS A 226 5.46 -18.59 14.45
C HIS A 226 6.70 -17.71 14.57
N ARG A 227 7.41 -17.81 15.67
CA ARG A 227 8.51 -16.91 16.03
C ARG A 227 9.82 -17.65 16.05
N ILE A 228 10.80 -17.09 15.37
CA ILE A 228 12.19 -17.57 15.38
C ILE A 228 13.07 -16.42 15.85
N MET A 229 13.79 -16.62 16.95
CA MET A 229 14.79 -15.67 17.43
C MET A 229 16.17 -16.10 16.94
N LEU A 230 16.80 -15.23 16.17
CA LEU A 230 18.15 -15.45 15.70
C LEU A 230 19.17 -14.81 16.67
N LYS A 231 20.41 -15.27 16.59
CA LYS A 231 21.53 -14.80 17.45
C LYS A 231 21.74 -13.30 17.34
N GLY A 232 22.04 -12.63 18.46
CA GLY A 232 22.41 -11.21 18.50
C GLY A 232 21.39 -10.30 19.17
N VAL A 233 20.35 -10.84 19.81
CA VAL A 233 19.38 -10.05 20.57
C VAL A 233 20.08 -9.49 21.82
N SER A 234 20.34 -8.18 21.79
CA SER A 234 20.99 -7.45 22.91
C SER A 234 20.00 -6.59 23.71
N ALA A 235 18.75 -6.49 23.28
CA ALA A 235 17.76 -5.67 23.98
C ALA A 235 17.21 -6.39 25.21
N ASP A 236 17.51 -5.90 26.39
CA ASP A 236 17.06 -6.47 27.67
C ASP A 236 15.57 -6.74 27.75
N GLU A 237 14.74 -5.88 27.21
CA GLU A 237 13.27 -6.05 27.23
C GLU A 237 12.80 -7.19 26.33
N THR A 238 13.39 -7.35 25.16
CA THR A 238 13.08 -8.47 24.28
C THR A 238 13.50 -9.79 24.93
N LEU A 239 14.67 -9.82 25.56
CA LEU A 239 15.16 -11.00 26.28
C LEU A 239 14.29 -11.34 27.49
N LYS A 240 13.91 -10.36 28.32
CA LYS A 240 13.00 -10.54 29.45
C LYS A 240 11.63 -11.08 29.01
N TRP A 241 11.11 -10.57 27.91
CA TRP A 241 9.86 -11.08 27.34
C TRP A 241 9.98 -12.55 26.93
N TRP A 242 11.06 -12.92 26.22
CA TRP A 242 11.29 -14.32 25.83
C TRP A 242 11.43 -15.25 27.04
N ILE A 243 12.18 -14.85 28.06
CA ILE A 243 12.31 -15.59 29.30
C ILE A 243 10.93 -15.81 29.94
N GLY A 244 10.07 -14.80 29.95
CA GLY A 244 8.70 -14.91 30.42
C GLY A 244 7.83 -15.90 29.65
N GLN A 245 8.07 -16.11 28.36
CA GLN A 245 7.33 -17.08 27.53
C GLN A 245 7.83 -18.52 27.71
N ILE A 246 9.13 -18.70 27.92
CA ILE A 246 9.73 -20.04 28.05
C ILE A 246 9.48 -20.62 29.44
N GLY A 247 9.25 -19.78 30.44
CA GLY A 247 9.14 -20.18 31.83
C GLY A 247 10.51 -20.56 32.44
N THR A 248 10.57 -20.68 33.74
CA THR A 248 11.74 -21.17 34.48
C THR A 248 11.64 -22.68 34.64
N HIS A 249 12.40 -23.44 33.87
CA HIS A 249 12.65 -24.84 34.20
C HIS A 249 13.65 -24.91 35.35
N HIS A 250 13.20 -25.22 36.55
CA HIS A 250 14.08 -25.67 37.61
C HIS A 250 14.65 -27.04 37.19
N ARG A 251 15.96 -27.10 36.95
CA ARG A 251 16.64 -28.39 36.92
C ARG A 251 16.63 -28.95 38.37
N THR A 252 15.84 -29.95 38.59
CA THR A 252 16.00 -30.85 39.78
C THR A 252 17.18 -31.74 39.57
#